data_d287c5987d8b4b583be59b147eee4f9c
#
_entry.id   d287c5987d8b4b583be59b147eee4f9c
#
_cell.length_a   1.000
_cell.length_b   1.000
_cell.length_c   1.000
_cell.angle_alpha   90.00
_cell.angle_beta   90.00
_cell.angle_gamma   90.00
#
_symmetry.space_group_name_H-M   'P 1'
#
loop_
_entity.id
_entity.type
_entity.pdbx_description
1 polymer ?
#
loop_
_entity_poly.entity_id
_entity_poly.type
_entity_poly.pdbx_seq_one_letter_code
_entity_poly.pdbx_strand_id
1 'polypeptide(L)'
;MGDFEKWLREASEAVGVDYEVLEPRINDLLDLTKHVAHGPSRPAAPLTAFLVGVSAGKASGSNEEMSAKALESIKSLVSIIEEKYPAAEE
;
A
#
# COMPACT_ATOMS: atom_id res chain seq x y z
N MET A 1 13.42 14.38 -0.01
CA MET A 1 12.24 14.27 0.35
C MET A 1 11.93 14.53 1.72
N GLY A 2 12.44 15.59 2.27
CA GLY A 2 12.33 15.92 3.63
C GLY A 2 10.91 15.85 4.16
N ASP A 3 10.00 16.60 3.56
CA ASP A 3 8.64 16.66 4.10
C ASP A 3 7.86 15.38 3.90
N PHE A 4 8.09 14.70 2.80
CA PHE A 4 7.40 13.44 2.53
C PHE A 4 7.77 12.39 3.56
N GLU A 5 9.06 12.16 3.72
CA GLU A 5 9.51 11.14 4.67
C GLU A 5 9.22 11.56 6.10
N LYS A 6 9.43 12.82 6.41
CA LYS A 6 9.19 13.31 7.77
C LYS A 6 7.74 13.07 8.16
N TRP A 7 6.81 13.39 7.27
CA TRP A 7 5.40 13.18 7.56
C TRP A 7 5.10 11.71 7.79
N LEU A 8 5.65 10.83 6.93
CA LEU A 8 5.35 9.42 7.08
C LEU A 8 5.89 8.85 8.39
N ARG A 9 7.06 9.33 8.82
CA ARG A 9 7.58 8.88 10.11
C ARG A 9 6.73 9.38 11.25
N GLU A 10 6.29 10.62 11.18
CA GLU A 10 5.43 11.18 12.22
C GLU A 10 4.10 10.44 12.27
N ALA A 11 3.53 10.15 11.11
CA ALA A 11 2.26 9.47 11.05
C ALA A 11 2.37 8.05 11.59
N SER A 12 3.44 7.35 11.24
CA SER A 12 3.67 6.00 11.74
C SER A 12 3.74 5.98 13.25
N GLU A 13 4.49 6.93 13.80
CA GLU A 13 4.63 7.00 15.25
C GLU A 13 3.30 7.32 15.91
N ALA A 14 2.54 8.23 15.31
CA ALA A 14 1.28 8.65 15.89
C ALA A 14 0.28 7.49 16.00
N VAL A 15 0.32 6.56 15.07
CA VAL A 15 -0.61 5.44 15.09
C VAL A 15 0.02 4.15 15.62
N GLY A 16 1.24 4.24 16.13
CA GLY A 16 1.85 3.09 16.81
C GLY A 16 2.34 2.00 15.87
N VAL A 17 2.73 2.36 14.66
CA VAL A 17 3.26 1.41 13.71
C VAL A 17 4.71 1.75 13.43
N ASP A 18 5.59 0.76 13.49
CA ASP A 18 6.98 1.00 13.18
C ASP A 18 7.14 1.38 11.72
N TYR A 19 7.90 2.44 11.48
CA TYR A 19 8.10 2.91 10.12
C TYR A 19 8.72 1.83 9.24
N GLU A 20 9.44 0.89 9.85
CA GLU A 20 10.08 -0.20 9.12
C GLU A 20 9.08 -1.12 8.43
N VAL A 21 7.82 -1.11 8.87
CA VAL A 21 6.79 -1.89 8.18
C VAL A 21 6.44 -1.21 6.86
N LEU A 22 6.38 0.10 6.87
CA LEU A 22 5.99 0.87 5.70
C LEU A 22 7.13 1.10 4.71
N GLU A 23 8.30 1.42 5.23
CA GLU A 23 9.37 1.93 4.37
C GLU A 23 9.67 1.04 3.17
N PRO A 24 9.83 -0.28 3.32
CA PRO A 24 10.15 -1.12 2.16
C PRO A 24 9.02 -1.19 1.16
N ARG A 25 7.82 -0.78 1.55
CA ARG A 25 6.64 -0.90 0.68
C ARG A 25 6.21 0.42 0.08
N ILE A 26 6.92 1.51 0.32
CA ILE A 26 6.44 2.82 -0.13
C ILE A 26 6.22 2.83 -1.63
N ASN A 27 7.21 2.41 -2.41
CA ASN A 27 7.06 2.45 -3.85
C ASN A 27 5.98 1.49 -4.35
N ASP A 28 5.88 0.33 -3.71
CA ASP A 28 4.85 -0.64 -4.08
C ASP A 28 3.46 -0.08 -3.83
N LEU A 29 3.29 0.63 -2.71
CA LEU A 29 1.99 1.22 -2.40
C LEU A 29 1.65 2.36 -3.32
N LEU A 30 2.63 3.19 -3.65
CA LEU A 30 2.38 4.28 -4.60
C LEU A 30 1.99 3.72 -5.96
N ASP A 31 2.64 2.65 -6.38
CA ASP A 31 2.31 2.01 -7.64
C ASP A 31 0.90 1.43 -7.59
N LEU A 32 0.54 0.77 -6.48
CA LEU A 32 -0.79 0.22 -6.33
C LEU A 32 -1.86 1.30 -6.42
N THR A 33 -1.68 2.40 -5.70
CA THR A 33 -2.70 3.45 -5.71
C THR A 33 -2.84 4.06 -7.09
N LYS A 34 -1.76 4.12 -7.85
CA LYS A 34 -1.83 4.58 -9.22
C LYS A 34 -2.67 3.64 -10.07
N HIS A 35 -2.45 2.33 -9.93
CA HIS A 35 -3.25 1.35 -10.66
C HIS A 35 -4.73 1.46 -10.29
N VAL A 36 -5.02 1.61 -9.00
CA VAL A 36 -6.41 1.70 -8.55
C VAL A 36 -7.06 2.95 -9.11
N ALA A 37 -6.36 4.07 -9.04
CA ALA A 37 -6.94 5.34 -9.48
C ALA A 37 -7.24 5.33 -10.97
N HIS A 38 -6.41 4.66 -11.75
CA HIS A 38 -6.59 4.63 -13.20
C HIS A 38 -7.42 3.45 -13.67
N GLY A 39 -7.66 2.47 -12.82
CA GLY A 39 -8.47 1.31 -13.14
C GLY A 39 -9.87 1.44 -12.57
N PRO A 40 -10.13 0.89 -11.37
CA PRO A 40 -11.47 0.92 -10.82
C PRO A 40 -12.03 2.33 -10.60
N SER A 41 -11.30 3.16 -9.85
CA SER A 41 -11.72 4.54 -9.67
C SER A 41 -10.71 5.26 -8.78
N ARG A 42 -10.64 6.57 -8.98
CA ARG A 42 -9.70 7.38 -8.22
C ARG A 42 -9.98 7.35 -6.72
N PRO A 43 -11.21 7.53 -6.24
CA PRO A 43 -11.42 7.53 -4.79
C PRO A 43 -11.21 6.18 -4.13
N ALA A 44 -11.14 5.10 -4.89
CA ALA A 44 -10.87 3.80 -4.30
C ALA A 44 -9.41 3.62 -3.90
N ALA A 45 -8.51 4.49 -4.38
CA ALA A 45 -7.09 4.30 -4.12
C ALA A 45 -6.75 4.30 -2.64
N PRO A 46 -7.13 5.32 -1.85
CA PRO A 46 -6.80 5.27 -0.42
C PRO A 46 -7.52 4.15 0.31
N LEU A 47 -8.72 3.79 -0.15
CA LEU A 47 -9.45 2.71 0.51
C LEU A 47 -8.79 1.37 0.27
N THR A 48 -8.26 1.16 -0.93
CA THR A 48 -7.53 -0.05 -1.23
C THR A 48 -6.25 -0.13 -0.41
N ALA A 49 -5.56 0.99 -0.25
CA ALA A 49 -4.35 1.01 0.57
C ALA A 49 -4.69 0.65 2.01
N PHE A 50 -5.84 1.10 2.51
CA PHE A 50 -6.27 0.72 3.84
C PHE A 50 -6.42 -0.79 3.96
N LEU A 51 -7.00 -1.42 2.95
CA LEU A 51 -7.19 -2.87 2.98
C LEU A 51 -5.84 -3.59 3.01
N VAL A 52 -4.86 -3.09 2.27
CA VAL A 52 -3.53 -3.67 2.32
C VAL A 52 -2.97 -3.58 3.74
N GLY A 53 -3.15 -2.43 4.37
CA GLY A 53 -2.66 -2.25 5.73
C GLY A 53 -3.31 -3.21 6.71
N VAL A 54 -4.62 -3.41 6.58
CA VAL A 54 -5.32 -4.34 7.44
C VAL A 54 -4.80 -5.76 7.21
N SER A 55 -4.61 -6.15 5.95
CA SER A 55 -4.13 -7.49 5.67
C SER A 55 -2.74 -7.71 6.25
N ALA A 56 -1.88 -6.70 6.18
CA ALA A 56 -0.55 -6.80 6.76
C ALA A 56 -0.61 -6.91 8.27
N GLY A 57 -1.50 -6.15 8.89
CA GLY A 57 -1.63 -6.16 10.34
C GLY A 57 -2.17 -7.46 10.88
N LYS A 58 -2.83 -8.25 10.04
CA LYS A 58 -3.32 -9.55 10.47
C LYS A 58 -2.22 -10.61 10.49
N ALA A 59 -1.11 -10.35 9.84
CA ALA A 59 0.02 -11.28 9.92
C ALA A 59 0.61 -11.16 11.31
N SER A 60 0.83 -12.28 11.97
CA SER A 60 1.44 -12.23 13.27
C SER A 60 2.92 -12.37 13.08
N GLY A 61 3.69 -11.67 13.88
CA GLY A 61 5.13 -11.81 13.80
C GLY A 61 5.83 -10.49 13.66
N SER A 62 6.92 -10.48 12.93
CA SER A 62 7.83 -9.36 12.90
C SER A 62 7.37 -8.28 11.94
N ASN A 63 8.03 -7.13 12.02
CA ASN A 63 7.81 -6.07 11.05
C ASN A 63 8.09 -6.56 9.64
N GLU A 64 9.09 -7.43 9.49
CA GLU A 64 9.41 -7.97 8.19
C GLU A 64 8.28 -8.81 7.63
N GLU A 65 7.63 -9.59 8.50
CA GLU A 65 6.53 -10.44 8.06
C GLU A 65 5.32 -9.61 7.67
N MET A 66 5.03 -8.55 8.42
CA MET A 66 3.93 -7.67 8.05
C MET A 66 4.20 -6.97 6.73
N SER A 67 5.43 -6.51 6.54
CA SER A 67 5.78 -5.84 5.30
C SER A 67 5.71 -6.81 4.12
N ALA A 68 6.13 -8.05 4.32
CA ALA A 68 6.06 -9.05 3.27
C ALA A 68 4.60 -9.38 2.92
N LYS A 69 3.74 -9.43 3.94
CA LYS A 69 2.32 -9.70 3.69
C LYS A 69 1.70 -8.56 2.90
N ALA A 70 2.10 -7.32 3.20
CA ALA A 70 1.60 -6.18 2.44
C ALA A 70 2.00 -6.32 0.97
N LEU A 71 3.24 -6.72 0.70
CA LEU A 71 3.67 -6.89 -0.68
C LEU A 71 2.85 -7.96 -1.39
N GLU A 72 2.60 -9.06 -0.69
CA GLU A 72 1.80 -10.14 -1.27
C GLU A 72 0.41 -9.64 -1.66
N SER A 73 -0.21 -8.88 -0.75
CA SER A 73 -1.54 -8.33 -1.01
C SER A 73 -1.50 -7.34 -2.18
N ILE A 74 -0.47 -6.51 -2.23
CA ILE A 74 -0.34 -5.55 -3.32
C ILE A 74 -0.25 -6.26 -4.66
N LYS A 75 0.57 -7.29 -4.74
CA LYS A 75 0.73 -8.03 -6.00
C LYS A 75 -0.58 -8.67 -6.43
N SER A 76 -1.32 -9.24 -5.47
CA SER A 76 -2.60 -9.83 -5.80
C SER A 76 -3.58 -8.80 -6.35
N LEU A 77 -3.61 -7.62 -5.73
CA LEU A 77 -4.55 -6.59 -6.16
C LEU A 77 -4.17 -6.01 -7.51
N VAL A 78 -2.89 -5.80 -7.75
CA VAL A 78 -2.45 -5.30 -9.05
C VAL A 78 -2.82 -6.30 -10.15
N SER A 79 -2.67 -7.59 -9.86
CA SER A 79 -3.01 -8.62 -10.83
C SER A 79 -4.49 -8.57 -11.19
N ILE A 80 -5.35 -8.41 -10.18
CA ILE A 80 -6.79 -8.32 -10.42
C ILE A 80 -7.13 -7.08 -11.25
N ILE A 81 -6.49 -5.96 -10.92
CA ILE A 81 -6.76 -4.73 -11.64
C ILE A 81 -6.34 -4.85 -13.10
N GLU A 82 -5.18 -5.43 -13.34
CA GLU A 82 -4.70 -5.57 -14.71
C GLU A 82 -5.61 -6.49 -15.52
N GLU A 83 -6.18 -7.47 -14.85
CA GLU A 83 -7.05 -8.41 -15.55
C GLU A 83 -8.44 -7.85 -15.80
N LYS A 84 -9.03 -7.19 -14.81
CA LYS A 84 -10.42 -6.80 -14.88
C LYS A 84 -10.67 -5.31 -15.07
N TYR A 85 -9.71 -4.47 -14.73
CA TYR A 85 -9.89 -3.02 -14.81
C TYR A 85 -8.68 -2.37 -15.45
N PRO A 86 -8.34 -2.74 -16.69
CA PRO A 86 -7.16 -2.14 -17.30
C PRO A 86 -7.34 -0.64 -17.42
N ALA A 87 -6.24 0.09 -17.27
CA ALA A 87 -6.27 1.52 -17.37
C ALA A 87 -6.75 1.93 -18.74
N ALA A 88 -7.45 3.06 -18.76
CA ALA A 88 -7.87 3.58 -20.03
C ALA A 88 -6.64 3.80 -20.86
N GLU A 89 -6.74 3.45 -22.13
CA GLU A 89 -5.63 3.49 -22.92
C GLU A 89 -5.16 4.82 -23.14
N GLU A 90 -4.04 5.14 -22.99
CA GLU A 90 -3.60 6.47 -23.28
C GLU A 90 -2.49 6.46 -24.26
#